data_27e2b53e8523c61fbd5e67d6e6f4a369
#
_entry.id   27e2b53e8523c61fbd5e67d6e6f4a369
#
_cell.length_a   1.000
_cell.length_b   1.000
_cell.length_c   1.000
_cell.angle_alpha   90.00
_cell.angle_beta   90.00
_cell.angle_gamma   90.00
#
_symmetry.space_group_name_H-M   'P 1'
#
loop_
_entity.id
_entity.type
_entity.pdbx_description
1 polymer ?
#
loop_
_entity_poly.entity_id
_entity_poly.type
_entity_poly.pdbx_seq_one_letter_code
_entity_poly.pdbx_strand_id
1 'polypeptide(L)'
;MRAEIPRIEARLARPVGAKADRRHGAVRGCATRSEWHAKARRLHTLEARLAALEGDWIAGRVHVVRGGKRLSRRRHHLSEAALGREAWRERWQAARMFLSADGETGKRYGNETIRVSDAGQLSIRLPAALSHLSNAPHGRYVLDATVAFAHRHTEWRDRVAADRAVAYRVHFDPRRGRWYLTASWQRPAVPVLPLPAVTARGVVAVDMNEDHLAAWRLDPHGNPVGEPQRFSYDLSGSARHRDAQIRHALTRLLHHARRTGVRAVAIEDLDFTDSRSREEFGRNTSLRRIVSRFPTARLRARLVSMAAEQGVAVVAVDPAYTSRWGAQHWQRPLATPTRTTTRHDAAAVAIGRRALGHPIRRRTAPPPHDRRDRAGHRTVQAAPEAREREGPRPRSSGPRTRSVSPDRGAKAGDQCVQHHSGHAAEHASWWLDALPLGPQEYG
;
A
#
# COMPACT_ATOMS: atom_id res chain seq x y z
N MET A 1 -21.83 6.61 14.60
CA MET A 1 -22.74 5.94 15.56
C MET A 1 -24.06 6.70 15.71
N ARG A 2 -24.10 7.94 16.22
CA ARG A 2 -25.36 8.70 16.42
C ARG A 2 -26.25 8.78 15.16
N ALA A 3 -25.70 8.93 13.98
CA ALA A 3 -26.46 8.94 12.73
C ALA A 3 -26.81 7.54 12.18
N GLU A 4 -26.14 6.49 12.65
CA GLU A 4 -26.36 5.11 12.18
C GLU A 4 -27.45 4.39 13.00
N ILE A 5 -27.55 4.67 14.29
CA ILE A 5 -28.55 4.10 15.18
C ILE A 5 -29.97 4.32 14.64
N PRO A 6 -30.45 5.57 14.39
CA PRO A 6 -31.80 5.79 13.88
C PRO A 6 -32.07 5.11 12.54
N ARG A 7 -31.05 4.98 11.68
CA ARG A 7 -31.20 4.27 10.39
C ARG A 7 -31.42 2.77 10.59
N ILE A 8 -30.76 2.17 11.55
CA ILE A 8 -30.94 0.74 11.86
C ILE A 8 -32.28 0.52 12.54
N GLU A 9 -32.67 1.36 13.50
CA GLU A 9 -33.99 1.33 14.18
C GLU A 9 -35.13 1.43 13.18
N ALA A 10 -35.12 2.45 12.32
CA ALA A 10 -36.11 2.63 11.28
C ALA A 10 -36.24 1.41 10.35
N ARG A 11 -35.14 0.71 10.11
CA ARG A 11 -35.12 -0.48 9.29
C ARG A 11 -35.62 -1.72 10.02
N LEU A 12 -35.35 -1.84 11.31
CA LEU A 12 -35.82 -2.93 12.17
C LEU A 12 -37.31 -2.80 12.50
N ALA A 13 -37.85 -1.58 12.59
CA ALA A 13 -39.26 -1.30 12.79
C ALA A 13 -40.15 -1.73 11.60
N ARG A 14 -39.56 -1.99 10.43
CA ARG A 14 -40.28 -2.45 9.25
C ARG A 14 -40.41 -3.97 9.26
N PRO A 15 -41.54 -4.55 8.81
CA PRO A 15 -41.67 -5.98 8.60
C PRO A 15 -40.56 -6.56 7.72
N VAL A 16 -40.16 -7.79 7.99
CA VAL A 16 -39.17 -8.49 7.16
C VAL A 16 -39.71 -8.65 5.74
N GLY A 17 -38.92 -8.31 4.72
CA GLY A 17 -39.30 -8.31 3.33
C GLY A 17 -40.00 -7.02 2.85
N ALA A 18 -40.30 -6.07 3.72
CA ALA A 18 -40.96 -4.83 3.34
C ALA A 18 -40.13 -4.00 2.37
N LYS A 19 -40.72 -3.61 1.23
CA LYS A 19 -40.10 -2.72 0.24
C LYS A 19 -40.05 -1.27 0.76
N ALA A 20 -39.18 -0.47 0.18
CA ALA A 20 -39.15 0.97 0.45
C ALA A 20 -40.48 1.62 0.07
N ASP A 21 -41.01 2.46 0.96
CA ASP A 21 -42.30 3.13 0.82
C ASP A 21 -42.17 4.61 1.19
N ARG A 22 -42.74 5.51 0.39
CA ARG A 22 -42.71 6.95 0.65
C ARG A 22 -43.36 7.34 1.97
N ARG A 23 -44.40 6.61 2.40
CA ARG A 23 -45.10 6.85 3.69
C ARG A 23 -44.23 6.66 4.89
N HIS A 24 -43.13 5.88 4.75
CA HIS A 24 -42.18 5.54 5.82
C HIS A 24 -40.77 6.06 5.51
N GLY A 25 -40.65 7.22 4.83
CA GLY A 25 -39.39 7.86 4.57
C GLY A 25 -38.44 7.07 3.63
N ALA A 26 -39.01 6.29 2.70
CA ALA A 26 -38.27 5.44 1.75
C ALA A 26 -37.38 4.37 2.42
N VAL A 27 -37.62 4.02 3.70
CA VAL A 27 -36.84 3.02 4.42
C VAL A 27 -37.29 1.61 4.02
N ARG A 28 -36.34 0.78 3.60
CA ARG A 28 -36.54 -0.64 3.29
C ARG A 28 -36.40 -1.47 4.57
N GLY A 29 -37.27 -2.46 4.80
CA GLY A 29 -37.11 -3.48 5.84
C GLY A 29 -35.93 -4.42 5.61
N CYS A 30 -35.64 -5.27 6.57
CA CYS A 30 -34.66 -6.35 6.42
C CYS A 30 -35.20 -7.39 5.42
N ALA A 31 -34.33 -7.91 4.54
CA ALA A 31 -34.75 -8.88 3.52
C ALA A 31 -35.08 -10.25 4.13
N THR A 32 -34.35 -10.65 5.20
CA THR A 32 -34.50 -11.94 5.87
C THR A 32 -34.51 -11.77 7.39
N ARG A 33 -35.02 -12.78 8.11
CA ARG A 33 -34.92 -12.85 9.57
C ARG A 33 -33.47 -12.87 10.05
N SER A 34 -32.57 -13.54 9.35
CA SER A 34 -31.15 -13.56 9.67
C SER A 34 -30.53 -12.16 9.59
N GLU A 35 -30.86 -11.38 8.56
CA GLU A 35 -30.45 -9.97 8.45
C GLU A 35 -31.03 -9.12 9.58
N TRP A 36 -32.29 -9.35 9.94
CA TRP A 36 -32.94 -8.66 11.06
C TRP A 36 -32.18 -8.91 12.36
N HIS A 37 -31.93 -10.18 12.71
CA HIS A 37 -31.15 -10.51 13.91
C HIS A 37 -29.73 -9.97 13.90
N ALA A 38 -29.05 -9.96 12.75
CA ALA A 38 -27.72 -9.38 12.61
C ALA A 38 -27.73 -7.87 12.87
N LYS A 39 -28.75 -7.17 12.36
CA LYS A 39 -28.92 -5.73 12.59
C LYS A 39 -29.34 -5.41 14.02
N ALA A 40 -30.22 -6.21 14.63
CA ALA A 40 -30.60 -6.04 16.03
C ALA A 40 -29.38 -6.18 16.96
N ARG A 41 -28.53 -7.20 16.76
CA ARG A 41 -27.26 -7.32 17.50
C ARG A 41 -26.34 -6.15 17.28
N ARG A 42 -26.24 -5.65 16.02
CA ARG A 42 -25.43 -4.48 15.69
C ARG A 42 -25.94 -3.22 16.38
N LEU A 43 -27.28 -3.01 16.41
CA LEU A 43 -27.92 -1.90 17.10
C LEU A 43 -27.55 -1.91 18.58
N HIS A 44 -27.81 -3.00 19.27
CA HIS A 44 -27.45 -3.16 20.69
C HIS A 44 -25.96 -2.88 20.96
N THR A 45 -25.06 -3.37 20.09
CA THR A 45 -23.62 -3.10 20.22
C THR A 45 -23.29 -1.61 20.03
N LEU A 46 -23.97 -0.93 19.11
CA LEU A 46 -23.75 0.50 18.86
C LEU A 46 -24.28 1.36 20.00
N GLU A 47 -25.46 1.02 20.55
CA GLU A 47 -26.07 1.70 21.70
C GLU A 47 -25.19 1.57 22.94
N ALA A 48 -24.78 0.34 23.29
CA ALA A 48 -23.89 0.09 24.41
C ALA A 48 -22.55 0.84 24.27
N ARG A 49 -22.01 0.89 23.05
CA ARG A 49 -20.78 1.61 22.78
C ARG A 49 -20.97 3.14 22.84
N LEU A 50 -22.10 3.64 22.38
CA LEU A 50 -22.43 5.06 22.46
C LEU A 50 -22.58 5.50 23.93
N ALA A 51 -23.36 4.75 24.72
CA ALA A 51 -23.55 5.00 26.15
C ALA A 51 -22.21 4.96 26.92
N ALA A 52 -21.31 4.00 26.60
CA ALA A 52 -19.99 3.96 27.21
C ALA A 52 -19.15 5.18 26.85
N LEU A 53 -19.18 5.63 25.59
CA LEU A 53 -18.44 6.83 25.14
C LEU A 53 -18.99 8.11 25.75
N GLU A 54 -20.30 8.22 25.90
CA GLU A 54 -20.96 9.36 26.54
C GLU A 54 -20.65 9.39 28.04
N GLY A 55 -20.69 8.26 28.72
CA GLY A 55 -20.28 8.12 30.11
C GLY A 55 -18.80 8.48 30.32
N ASP A 56 -17.93 8.06 29.44
CA ASP A 56 -16.50 8.41 29.48
C ASP A 56 -16.28 9.91 29.23
N TRP A 57 -17.03 10.49 28.29
CA TRP A 57 -16.99 11.92 28.00
C TRP A 57 -17.41 12.76 29.21
N ILE A 58 -18.54 12.40 29.87
CA ILE A 58 -19.03 13.07 31.07
C ILE A 58 -18.02 12.94 32.21
N ALA A 59 -17.38 11.77 32.34
CA ALA A 59 -16.36 11.51 33.36
C ALA A 59 -14.97 12.13 33.01
N GLY A 60 -14.84 12.86 31.90
CA GLY A 60 -13.56 13.42 31.45
C GLY A 60 -12.53 12.36 31.02
N ARG A 61 -12.96 11.11 30.81
CA ARG A 61 -12.06 10.02 30.44
C ARG A 61 -11.93 9.93 28.92
N VAL A 62 -10.73 10.07 28.40
CA VAL A 62 -10.43 9.90 26.97
C VAL A 62 -9.74 8.57 26.74
N HIS A 63 -10.45 7.62 26.11
CA HIS A 63 -9.87 6.34 25.72
C HIS A 63 -9.22 6.46 24.34
N VAL A 64 -7.92 6.72 24.31
CA VAL A 64 -7.12 6.68 23.08
C VAL A 64 -6.57 5.25 22.93
N VAL A 65 -7.20 4.44 22.09
CA VAL A 65 -6.70 3.10 21.74
C VAL A 65 -5.64 3.26 20.64
N ARG A 66 -4.39 3.37 21.03
CA ARG A 66 -3.25 3.26 20.10
C ARG A 66 -2.38 2.08 20.51
N GLY A 67 -1.84 1.34 19.58
CA GLY A 67 -1.03 0.14 19.84
C GLY A 67 -1.33 -0.99 18.85
N GLY A 68 -2.27 -0.74 17.93
CA GLY A 68 -2.64 -1.67 16.88
C GLY A 68 -3.61 -2.78 17.32
N LYS A 69 -4.49 -3.19 16.40
CA LYS A 69 -5.52 -4.21 16.62
C LYS A 69 -4.95 -5.55 17.13
N ARG A 70 -3.73 -5.90 16.71
CA ARG A 70 -3.10 -7.18 17.08
C ARG A 70 -2.72 -7.21 18.56
N LEU A 71 -2.12 -6.13 19.08
CA LEU A 71 -1.70 -6.04 20.47
C LEU A 71 -2.91 -5.91 21.40
N SER A 72 -3.93 -5.17 20.98
CA SER A 72 -5.22 -5.08 21.70
C SER A 72 -5.92 -6.44 21.81
N ARG A 73 -6.01 -7.20 20.73
CA ARG A 73 -6.62 -8.55 20.74
C ARG A 73 -5.86 -9.51 21.66
N ARG A 74 -4.52 -9.45 21.69
CA ARG A 74 -3.71 -10.31 22.57
C ARG A 74 -3.95 -10.10 24.06
N ARG A 75 -4.54 -8.99 24.47
CA ARG A 75 -4.91 -8.77 25.88
C ARG A 75 -5.77 -9.90 26.47
N HIS A 76 -6.64 -10.47 25.64
CA HIS A 76 -7.59 -11.53 26.04
C HIS A 76 -7.07 -12.95 25.75
N HIS A 77 -5.93 -13.09 25.10
CA HIS A 77 -5.34 -14.37 24.65
C HIS A 77 -3.83 -14.41 24.96
N LEU A 78 -3.45 -14.04 26.19
CA LEU A 78 -2.03 -13.94 26.56
C LEU A 78 -1.35 -15.31 26.61
N SER A 79 -2.05 -16.34 27.07
CA SER A 79 -1.56 -17.72 27.14
C SER A 79 -1.28 -18.29 25.75
N GLU A 80 -2.21 -18.12 24.81
CA GLU A 80 -2.03 -18.55 23.41
C GLU A 80 -0.89 -17.82 22.71
N ALA A 81 -0.60 -16.59 23.13
CA ALA A 81 0.47 -15.78 22.59
C ALA A 81 1.83 -16.01 23.28
N ALA A 82 1.91 -16.94 24.23
CA ALA A 82 3.08 -17.17 25.11
C ALA A 82 3.65 -15.85 25.65
N LEU A 83 2.77 -14.97 26.14
CA LEU A 83 3.11 -13.63 26.57
C LEU A 83 2.61 -13.37 27.98
N GLY A 84 3.50 -13.07 28.93
CA GLY A 84 3.15 -12.65 30.27
C GLY A 84 2.39 -11.30 30.27
N ARG A 85 1.57 -11.07 31.33
CA ARG A 85 0.78 -9.84 31.47
C ARG A 85 1.67 -8.58 31.53
N GLU A 86 2.80 -8.66 32.22
CA GLU A 86 3.78 -7.57 32.33
C GLU A 86 4.43 -7.26 31.00
N ALA A 87 4.97 -8.29 30.34
CA ALA A 87 5.55 -8.13 29.00
C ALA A 87 4.54 -7.63 27.96
N TRP A 88 3.25 -7.95 28.13
CA TRP A 88 2.21 -7.35 27.32
C TRP A 88 2.02 -5.86 27.64
N ARG A 89 1.98 -5.46 28.92
CA ARG A 89 1.87 -4.07 29.36
C ARG A 89 3.03 -3.23 28.86
N GLU A 90 4.26 -3.68 29.01
CA GLU A 90 5.44 -3.01 28.48
C GLU A 90 5.33 -2.77 26.95
N ARG A 91 4.99 -3.82 26.20
CA ARG A 91 4.78 -3.68 24.74
C ARG A 91 3.64 -2.75 24.40
N TRP A 92 2.57 -2.76 25.19
CA TRP A 92 1.44 -1.87 25.04
C TRP A 92 1.82 -0.41 25.28
N GLN A 93 2.57 -0.15 26.34
CA GLN A 93 3.08 1.18 26.68
C GLN A 93 4.07 1.65 25.61
N ALA A 94 5.06 0.85 25.26
CA ALA A 94 6.02 1.19 24.22
C ALA A 94 5.38 1.48 22.86
N ALA A 95 4.33 0.74 22.48
CA ALA A 95 3.61 0.99 21.25
C ALA A 95 2.84 2.34 21.25
N ARG A 96 2.68 2.98 22.41
CA ARG A 96 2.05 4.30 22.58
C ARG A 96 3.08 5.43 22.70
N MET A 97 4.35 5.11 22.92
CA MET A 97 5.43 6.08 23.02
C MET A 97 5.90 6.50 21.62
N PHE A 98 5.05 7.23 20.95
CA PHE A 98 5.40 7.86 19.67
C PHE A 98 4.61 9.16 19.45
N LEU A 99 5.20 10.04 18.67
CA LEU A 99 4.57 11.24 18.12
C LEU A 99 4.76 11.21 16.60
N SER A 100 3.69 11.47 15.85
CA SER A 100 3.76 11.61 14.40
C SER A 100 3.12 12.92 13.98
N ALA A 101 3.73 13.59 13.04
CA ALA A 101 3.20 14.78 12.43
C ALA A 101 3.36 14.72 10.92
N ASP A 102 2.29 14.97 10.19
CA ASP A 102 2.30 15.02 8.74
C ASP A 102 3.00 16.30 8.27
N GLY A 103 3.65 16.24 7.12
CA GLY A 103 4.33 17.38 6.52
C GLY A 103 3.34 18.30 5.81
N GLU A 104 3.62 19.59 5.85
CA GLU A 104 2.84 20.63 5.17
C GLU A 104 3.79 21.56 4.39
N THR A 105 3.59 21.65 3.08
CA THR A 105 4.34 22.60 2.23
C THR A 105 3.97 24.03 2.57
N GLY A 106 4.96 24.93 2.64
CA GLY A 106 4.80 26.33 3.02
C GLY A 106 4.81 26.57 4.54
N LYS A 107 4.91 25.54 5.36
CA LYS A 107 5.17 25.67 6.79
C LYS A 107 6.67 25.61 7.05
N ARG A 108 7.13 26.45 7.97
CA ARG A 108 8.55 26.55 8.31
C ARG A 108 9.15 25.17 8.56
N TYR A 109 10.22 24.82 7.84
CA TYR A 109 10.87 23.51 7.81
C TYR A 109 9.94 22.37 7.38
N GLY A 110 8.87 22.66 6.62
CA GLY A 110 7.96 21.67 6.06
C GLY A 110 7.05 20.94 7.05
N ASN A 111 6.94 21.43 8.32
CA ASN A 111 6.08 20.82 9.33
C ASN A 111 5.67 21.81 10.42
N GLU A 112 4.40 21.83 10.80
CA GLU A 112 3.92 22.73 11.85
C GLU A 112 4.17 22.18 13.25
N THR A 113 4.01 20.88 13.47
CA THR A 113 4.08 20.27 14.81
C THR A 113 5.50 19.90 15.20
N ILE A 114 6.20 19.12 14.36
CA ILE A 114 7.58 18.69 14.58
C ILE A 114 8.46 19.41 13.58
N ARG A 115 9.33 20.29 14.06
CA ARG A 115 10.26 21.03 13.22
C ARG A 115 11.68 20.53 13.46
N VAL A 116 12.40 20.27 12.39
CA VAL A 116 13.84 20.06 12.43
C VAL A 116 14.47 21.10 11.52
N SER A 117 15.28 21.98 12.07
CA SER A 117 15.97 22.99 11.28
C SER A 117 17.00 22.35 10.35
N ASP A 118 17.47 23.09 9.38
CA ASP A 118 18.60 22.70 8.49
C ASP A 118 19.89 22.41 9.27
N ALA A 119 20.07 23.05 10.43
CA ALA A 119 21.14 22.76 11.39
C ALA A 119 20.86 21.52 12.27
N GLY A 120 19.73 20.85 12.11
CA GLY A 120 19.35 19.64 12.85
C GLY A 120 18.69 19.89 14.21
N GLN A 121 18.37 21.15 14.59
CA GLN A 121 17.69 21.42 15.85
C GLN A 121 16.24 20.94 15.81
N LEU A 122 15.87 20.05 16.74
CA LEU A 122 14.53 19.48 16.85
C LEU A 122 13.66 20.30 17.80
N SER A 123 12.48 20.68 17.35
CA SER A 123 11.46 21.31 18.20
C SER A 123 10.07 20.77 17.97
N ILE A 124 9.27 20.70 19.02
CA ILE A 124 7.92 20.15 19.02
C ILE A 124 6.96 21.22 19.52
N ARG A 125 5.84 21.43 18.82
CA ARG A 125 4.76 22.29 19.31
C ARG A 125 3.96 21.53 20.35
N LEU A 126 3.89 22.07 21.56
CA LEU A 126 3.13 21.46 22.65
C LEU A 126 1.64 21.78 22.53
N PRO A 127 0.75 20.84 22.92
CA PRO A 127 -0.67 21.14 23.10
C PRO A 127 -0.87 22.17 24.23
N ALA A 128 -1.98 22.89 24.20
CA ALA A 128 -2.28 23.95 25.17
C ALA A 128 -2.15 23.48 26.63
N ALA A 129 -2.59 22.25 26.93
CA ALA A 129 -2.47 21.66 28.27
C ALA A 129 -1.03 21.50 28.78
N LEU A 130 -0.05 21.46 27.88
CA LEU A 130 1.38 21.31 28.19
C LEU A 130 2.19 22.58 27.90
N SER A 131 1.53 23.70 27.64
CA SER A 131 2.20 24.95 27.28
C SER A 131 3.14 25.47 28.35
N HIS A 132 2.90 25.14 29.62
CA HIS A 132 3.77 25.49 30.75
C HIS A 132 5.16 24.82 30.67
N LEU A 133 5.32 23.76 29.88
CA LEU A 133 6.60 23.09 29.65
C LEU A 133 7.38 23.68 28.47
N SER A 134 6.82 24.69 27.75
CA SER A 134 7.51 25.28 26.60
C SER A 134 8.76 26.05 27.05
N ASN A 135 9.87 25.85 26.36
CA ASN A 135 11.13 26.53 26.55
C ASN A 135 11.48 27.49 25.40
N ALA A 136 10.53 27.69 24.46
CA ALA A 136 10.69 28.54 23.30
C ALA A 136 9.37 29.23 22.92
N PRO A 137 9.42 30.33 22.13
CA PRO A 137 8.23 31.05 21.69
C PRO A 137 7.20 30.16 20.97
N HIS A 138 5.94 30.63 20.97
CA HIS A 138 4.81 29.97 20.29
C HIS A 138 4.44 28.56 20.81
N GLY A 139 4.67 28.31 22.11
CA GLY A 139 4.36 27.04 22.75
C GLY A 139 5.20 25.87 22.21
N ARG A 140 6.44 26.15 21.87
CA ARG A 140 7.35 25.09 21.38
C ARG A 140 8.29 24.62 22.49
N TYR A 141 8.64 23.36 22.40
CA TYR A 141 9.71 22.76 23.19
C TYR A 141 10.86 22.41 22.25
N VAL A 142 12.01 22.99 22.48
CA VAL A 142 13.26 22.73 21.75
C VAL A 142 14.03 21.68 22.54
N LEU A 143 14.39 20.58 21.87
CA LEU A 143 15.19 19.53 22.46
C LEU A 143 16.67 19.91 22.34
N ASP A 144 17.41 19.62 23.39
CA ASP A 144 18.88 19.73 23.41
C ASP A 144 19.49 18.51 22.72
N ALA A 145 19.20 18.38 21.44
CA ALA A 145 19.68 17.30 20.62
C ALA A 145 19.76 17.70 19.15
N THR A 146 20.87 17.40 18.52
CA THR A 146 21.04 17.63 17.09
C THR A 146 20.67 16.38 16.29
N VAL A 147 19.83 16.54 15.29
CA VAL A 147 19.39 15.47 14.41
C VAL A 147 20.27 15.43 13.17
N ALA A 148 20.81 14.26 12.87
CA ALA A 148 21.47 13.97 11.61
C ALA A 148 20.88 12.69 10.98
N PHE A 149 20.72 12.68 9.66
CA PHE A 149 20.23 11.51 8.95
C PHE A 149 21.37 10.85 8.18
N ALA A 150 21.60 9.55 8.40
CA ALA A 150 22.66 8.81 7.70
C ALA A 150 22.38 8.66 6.19
N HIS A 151 21.08 8.68 5.79
CA HIS A 151 20.68 8.57 4.41
C HIS A 151 19.91 9.79 3.96
N ARG A 152 20.16 10.24 2.74
CA ARG A 152 19.44 11.36 2.09
C ARG A 152 19.42 12.64 2.92
N HIS A 153 20.45 12.85 3.72
CA HIS A 153 20.57 14.06 4.55
C HIS A 153 20.50 15.33 3.69
N THR A 154 21.21 15.37 2.57
CA THR A 154 21.21 16.50 1.64
C THR A 154 19.81 16.75 1.06
N GLU A 155 19.13 15.68 0.57
CA GLU A 155 17.76 15.81 0.02
C GLU A 155 16.78 16.29 1.10
N TRP A 156 16.91 15.78 2.34
CA TRP A 156 16.12 16.26 3.47
C TRP A 156 16.39 17.73 3.78
N ARG A 157 17.66 18.14 3.87
CA ARG A 157 18.05 19.50 4.16
C ARG A 157 17.54 20.49 3.11
N ASP A 158 17.67 20.15 1.83
CA ASP A 158 17.15 20.96 0.72
C ASP A 158 15.61 21.11 0.80
N ARG A 159 14.91 20.08 1.27
CA ARG A 159 13.46 20.13 1.45
C ARG A 159 13.07 21.06 2.60
N VAL A 160 13.70 20.94 3.75
CA VAL A 160 13.37 21.78 4.92
C VAL A 160 13.78 23.23 4.69
N ALA A 161 14.89 23.49 3.99
CA ALA A 161 15.30 24.84 3.59
C ALA A 161 14.31 25.48 2.61
N ALA A 162 13.64 24.68 1.77
CA ALA A 162 12.62 25.12 0.83
C ALA A 162 11.19 25.02 1.38
N ASP A 163 11.00 24.84 2.68
CA ASP A 163 9.69 24.70 3.35
C ASP A 163 8.77 23.66 2.69
N ARG A 164 9.34 22.60 2.08
CA ARG A 164 8.59 21.51 1.47
C ARG A 164 8.19 20.49 2.52
N ALA A 165 7.01 19.93 2.39
CA ALA A 165 6.43 18.96 3.31
C ALA A 165 7.38 17.82 3.69
N VAL A 166 7.62 17.65 5.00
CA VAL A 166 8.35 16.51 5.60
C VAL A 166 7.55 16.01 6.78
N ALA A 167 7.07 14.76 6.71
CA ALA A 167 6.43 14.12 7.84
C ALA A 167 7.47 13.54 8.78
N TYR A 168 7.26 13.70 10.06
CA TYR A 168 8.16 13.19 11.10
C TYR A 168 7.44 12.21 12.02
N ARG A 169 8.19 11.22 12.48
CA ARG A 169 7.76 10.29 13.52
C ARG A 169 8.87 10.10 14.53
N VAL A 170 8.62 10.52 15.76
CA VAL A 170 9.43 10.18 16.94
C VAL A 170 8.85 8.91 17.54
N HIS A 171 9.65 7.91 17.87
CA HIS A 171 9.19 6.70 18.52
C HIS A 171 10.27 6.09 19.41
N PHE A 172 9.83 5.41 20.46
CA PHE A 172 10.69 4.69 21.38
C PHE A 172 10.83 3.22 20.95
N ASP A 173 12.06 2.70 20.89
CA ASP A 173 12.35 1.27 20.75
C ASP A 173 12.68 0.67 22.10
N PRO A 174 11.77 -0.09 22.75
CA PRO A 174 11.99 -0.63 24.08
C PRO A 174 13.11 -1.70 24.13
N ARG A 175 13.42 -2.33 23.00
CA ARG A 175 14.50 -3.33 22.94
C ARG A 175 15.89 -2.71 23.04
N ARG A 176 16.01 -1.47 22.55
CA ARG A 176 17.26 -0.71 22.52
C ARG A 176 17.31 0.40 23.59
N GLY A 177 16.18 0.67 24.26
CA GLY A 177 16.04 1.76 25.22
C GLY A 177 16.27 3.14 24.61
N ARG A 178 15.96 3.33 23.30
CA ARG A 178 16.33 4.55 22.56
C ARG A 178 15.16 5.13 21.81
N TRP A 179 15.20 6.45 21.65
CA TRP A 179 14.30 7.20 20.79
C TRP A 179 14.87 7.30 19.37
N TYR A 180 14.00 7.22 18.39
CA TYR A 180 14.34 7.38 17.00
C TYR A 180 13.43 8.44 16.36
N LEU A 181 14.02 9.29 15.54
CA LEU A 181 13.30 10.19 14.65
C LEU A 181 13.37 9.65 13.22
N THR A 182 12.21 9.54 12.58
CA THR A 182 12.10 9.16 11.17
C THR A 182 11.53 10.35 10.40
N ALA A 183 12.19 10.75 9.31
CA ALA A 183 11.66 11.69 8.34
C ALA A 183 11.16 10.95 7.11
N SER A 184 10.04 11.41 6.55
CA SER A 184 9.49 10.86 5.31
C SER A 184 8.83 11.96 4.48
N TRP A 185 8.90 11.82 3.16
CA TRP A 185 8.30 12.77 2.23
C TRP A 185 7.91 12.09 0.93
N GLN A 186 6.97 12.71 0.25
CA GLN A 186 6.57 12.29 -1.08
C GLN A 186 7.57 12.80 -2.12
N ARG A 187 7.99 11.91 -3.00
CA ARG A 187 8.86 12.29 -4.11
C ARG A 187 8.03 12.77 -5.30
N PRO A 188 8.57 13.68 -6.11
CA PRO A 188 7.96 14.01 -7.38
C PRO A 188 7.75 12.76 -8.24
N ALA A 189 6.65 12.72 -8.96
CA ALA A 189 6.43 11.65 -9.94
C ALA A 189 7.58 11.66 -10.96
N VAL A 190 8.19 10.49 -11.18
CA VAL A 190 9.19 10.34 -12.22
C VAL A 190 8.45 10.31 -13.56
N PRO A 191 8.91 11.07 -14.59
CA PRO A 191 8.30 11.03 -15.91
C PRO A 191 8.24 9.59 -16.45
N VAL A 192 7.06 9.17 -16.89
CA VAL A 192 6.85 7.85 -17.47
C VAL A 192 7.39 7.87 -18.90
N LEU A 193 8.47 7.15 -19.13
CA LEU A 193 9.00 6.98 -20.49
C LEU A 193 8.07 6.05 -21.30
N PRO A 194 7.90 6.29 -22.61
CA PRO A 194 7.14 5.40 -23.48
C PRO A 194 7.71 3.98 -23.45
N LEU A 195 6.82 2.98 -23.49
CA LEU A 195 7.19 1.57 -23.42
C LEU A 195 8.30 1.18 -24.45
N PRO A 196 8.25 1.59 -25.72
CA PRO A 196 9.31 1.28 -26.66
C PRO A 196 10.70 1.81 -26.23
N ALA A 197 10.74 2.99 -25.59
CA ALA A 197 11.99 3.58 -25.14
C ALA A 197 12.63 2.82 -23.96
N VAL A 198 11.81 2.30 -23.04
CA VAL A 198 12.30 1.53 -21.88
C VAL A 198 12.65 0.10 -22.24
N THR A 199 12.04 -0.47 -23.28
CA THR A 199 12.26 -1.84 -23.75
C THR A 199 13.26 -1.94 -24.91
N ALA A 200 13.75 -0.81 -25.43
CA ALA A 200 14.66 -0.77 -26.60
C ALA A 200 15.93 -1.62 -26.44
N ARG A 201 16.37 -1.92 -25.21
CA ARG A 201 17.52 -2.77 -24.91
C ARG A 201 17.11 -4.15 -24.35
N GLY A 202 15.85 -4.51 -24.52
CA GLY A 202 15.26 -5.70 -23.88
C GLY A 202 14.82 -5.44 -22.45
N VAL A 203 14.55 -6.52 -21.72
CA VAL A 203 14.03 -6.47 -20.35
C VAL A 203 14.69 -7.55 -19.47
N VAL A 204 14.70 -7.34 -18.16
CA VAL A 204 14.84 -8.44 -17.20
C VAL A 204 13.43 -8.84 -16.75
N ALA A 205 13.00 -10.02 -17.14
CA ALA A 205 11.69 -10.53 -16.79
C ALA A 205 11.76 -11.38 -15.52
N VAL A 206 10.72 -11.29 -14.68
CA VAL A 206 10.73 -11.86 -13.33
C VAL A 206 9.44 -12.60 -13.05
N ASP A 207 9.56 -13.86 -12.72
CA ASP A 207 8.51 -14.68 -12.11
C ASP A 207 8.66 -14.63 -10.58
N MET A 208 7.61 -14.20 -9.88
CA MET A 208 7.62 -13.97 -8.44
C MET A 208 7.09 -15.20 -7.69
N ASN A 209 7.93 -15.81 -6.86
CA ASN A 209 7.60 -17.02 -6.09
C ASN A 209 7.61 -16.76 -4.58
N GLU A 210 7.22 -17.77 -3.79
CA GLU A 210 7.13 -17.65 -2.32
C GLU A 210 8.50 -17.43 -1.65
N ASP A 211 9.57 -17.96 -2.23
CA ASP A 211 10.92 -18.02 -1.66
C ASP A 211 12.01 -17.37 -2.53
N HIS A 212 11.68 -17.00 -3.78
CA HIS A 212 12.63 -16.37 -4.68
C HIS A 212 11.97 -15.60 -5.82
N LEU A 213 12.76 -14.75 -6.47
CA LEU A 213 12.47 -14.17 -7.77
C LEU A 213 13.29 -14.93 -8.80
N ALA A 214 12.61 -15.56 -9.79
CA ALA A 214 13.26 -16.16 -10.93
C ALA A 214 13.33 -15.14 -12.06
N ALA A 215 14.52 -14.76 -12.51
CA ALA A 215 14.70 -13.70 -13.48
C ALA A 215 15.52 -14.14 -14.68
N TRP A 216 15.14 -13.67 -15.85
CA TRP A 216 15.92 -13.86 -17.07
C TRP A 216 15.97 -12.58 -17.90
N ARG A 217 17.14 -12.25 -18.43
CA ARG A 217 17.30 -11.15 -19.39
C ARG A 217 16.81 -11.60 -20.78
N LEU A 218 16.00 -10.78 -21.43
CA LEU A 218 15.62 -10.95 -22.84
C LEU A 218 16.15 -9.78 -23.65
N ASP A 219 16.58 -10.08 -24.88
CA ASP A 219 16.90 -9.06 -25.87
C ASP A 219 15.61 -8.39 -26.41
N PRO A 220 15.71 -7.33 -27.24
CA PRO A 220 14.54 -6.68 -27.83
C PRO A 220 13.69 -7.60 -28.72
N HIS A 221 14.26 -8.70 -29.22
CA HIS A 221 13.56 -9.70 -30.04
C HIS A 221 12.86 -10.78 -29.20
N GLY A 222 12.95 -10.69 -27.87
CA GLY A 222 12.33 -11.62 -26.96
C GLY A 222 13.09 -12.94 -26.79
N ASN A 223 14.37 -12.96 -27.13
CA ASN A 223 15.22 -14.13 -26.91
C ASN A 223 15.90 -14.04 -25.56
N PRO A 224 15.92 -15.11 -24.75
CA PRO A 224 16.66 -15.13 -23.49
C PRO A 224 18.17 -15.07 -23.76
N VAL A 225 18.85 -14.20 -22.99
CA VAL A 225 20.28 -13.94 -23.09
C VAL A 225 20.98 -14.29 -21.78
N GLY A 226 22.05 -15.04 -21.87
CA GLY A 226 22.84 -15.49 -20.70
C GLY A 226 22.09 -16.51 -19.84
N GLU A 227 22.41 -16.53 -18.55
CA GLU A 227 21.88 -17.49 -17.60
C GLU A 227 20.74 -16.90 -16.77
N PRO A 228 19.73 -17.74 -16.38
CA PRO A 228 18.71 -17.31 -15.44
C PRO A 228 19.32 -16.97 -14.08
N GLN A 229 18.72 -16.03 -13.36
CA GLN A 229 19.15 -15.60 -12.05
C GLN A 229 18.07 -15.87 -11.02
N ARG A 230 18.49 -16.25 -9.82
CA ARG A 230 17.61 -16.39 -8.66
C ARG A 230 17.99 -15.46 -7.54
N PHE A 231 17.00 -14.76 -7.03
CA PHE A 231 17.14 -13.88 -5.88
C PHE A 231 16.29 -14.43 -4.75
N SER A 232 16.88 -15.31 -3.96
CA SER A 232 16.21 -15.98 -2.84
C SER A 232 15.95 -15.01 -1.70
N TYR A 233 14.87 -15.26 -0.94
CA TYR A 233 14.48 -14.56 0.27
C TYR A 233 13.69 -15.49 1.20
N ASP A 234 13.79 -15.22 2.50
CA ASP A 234 13.04 -15.94 3.53
C ASP A 234 11.91 -15.07 4.07
N LEU A 235 10.66 -15.54 3.92
CA LEU A 235 9.47 -14.91 4.44
C LEU A 235 9.02 -15.45 5.81
N SER A 236 9.86 -16.22 6.47
CA SER A 236 9.64 -16.66 7.85
C SER A 236 9.89 -15.53 8.86
N GLY A 237 9.58 -15.76 10.12
CA GLY A 237 9.93 -14.85 11.20
C GLY A 237 9.13 -13.54 11.26
N SER A 238 9.77 -12.49 11.75
CA SER A 238 9.13 -11.20 12.01
C SER A 238 8.81 -10.42 10.72
N ALA A 239 7.83 -9.53 10.76
CA ALA A 239 7.51 -8.66 9.62
C ALA A 239 8.71 -7.81 9.17
N ARG A 240 9.55 -7.37 10.13
CA ARG A 240 10.78 -6.60 9.85
C ARG A 240 11.82 -7.46 9.12
N HIS A 241 11.98 -8.72 9.53
CA HIS A 241 12.89 -9.66 8.86
C HIS A 241 12.43 -9.88 7.42
N ARG A 242 11.17 -10.26 7.21
CA ARG A 242 10.60 -10.48 5.88
C ARG A 242 10.76 -9.27 4.96
N ASP A 243 10.54 -8.08 5.50
CA ASP A 243 10.67 -6.83 4.77
C ASP A 243 12.14 -6.56 4.36
N ALA A 244 13.10 -6.87 5.22
CA ALA A 244 14.52 -6.76 4.91
C ALA A 244 14.95 -7.77 3.82
N GLN A 245 14.46 -9.01 3.88
CA GLN A 245 14.72 -10.05 2.89
C GLN A 245 14.21 -9.65 1.50
N ILE A 246 12.98 -9.16 1.41
CA ILE A 246 12.40 -8.66 0.16
C ILE A 246 13.23 -7.50 -0.40
N ARG A 247 13.60 -6.52 0.43
CA ARG A 247 14.44 -5.40 -0.01
C ARG A 247 15.76 -5.87 -0.57
N HIS A 248 16.41 -6.78 0.10
CA HIS A 248 17.69 -7.33 -0.33
C HIS A 248 17.57 -8.03 -1.70
N ALA A 249 16.54 -8.87 -1.89
CA ALA A 249 16.30 -9.53 -3.18
C ALA A 249 16.03 -8.52 -4.30
N LEU A 250 15.20 -7.51 -4.05
CA LEU A 250 14.92 -6.44 -5.02
C LEU A 250 16.16 -5.60 -5.35
N THR A 251 17.01 -5.31 -4.37
CA THR A 251 18.29 -4.61 -4.61
C THR A 251 19.18 -5.40 -5.55
N ARG A 252 19.30 -6.71 -5.34
CA ARG A 252 20.10 -7.59 -6.21
C ARG A 252 19.50 -7.69 -7.61
N LEU A 253 18.18 -7.80 -7.74
CA LEU A 253 17.48 -7.79 -9.02
C LEU A 253 17.74 -6.50 -9.81
N LEU A 254 17.56 -5.34 -9.19
CA LEU A 254 17.76 -4.05 -9.84
C LEU A 254 19.23 -3.80 -10.19
N HIS A 255 20.16 -4.24 -9.34
CA HIS A 255 21.58 -4.22 -9.65
C HIS A 255 21.90 -5.09 -10.89
N HIS A 256 21.31 -6.29 -10.97
CA HIS A 256 21.43 -7.16 -12.14
C HIS A 256 20.87 -6.48 -13.40
N ALA A 257 19.69 -5.89 -13.34
CA ALA A 257 19.11 -5.16 -14.48
C ALA A 257 20.02 -4.04 -14.98
N ARG A 258 20.57 -3.21 -14.07
CA ARG A 258 21.51 -2.15 -14.42
C ARG A 258 22.80 -2.68 -15.03
N ARG A 259 23.39 -3.72 -14.44
CA ARG A 259 24.63 -4.33 -14.94
C ARG A 259 24.46 -4.90 -16.34
N THR A 260 23.29 -5.42 -16.67
CA THR A 260 22.97 -5.93 -18.01
C THR A 260 22.57 -4.83 -19.01
N GLY A 261 22.52 -3.59 -18.59
CA GLY A 261 22.24 -2.42 -19.44
C GLY A 261 20.77 -2.27 -19.86
N VAL A 262 19.84 -3.08 -19.30
CA VAL A 262 18.41 -2.92 -19.56
C VAL A 262 17.81 -1.80 -18.71
N ARG A 263 16.75 -1.17 -19.21
CA ARG A 263 16.03 -0.10 -18.53
C ARG A 263 14.64 -0.50 -18.03
N ALA A 264 14.28 -1.76 -18.21
CA ALA A 264 12.97 -2.26 -17.77
C ALA A 264 13.08 -3.61 -17.07
N VAL A 265 12.28 -3.76 -16.01
CA VAL A 265 11.97 -5.03 -15.35
C VAL A 265 10.52 -5.38 -15.65
N ALA A 266 10.27 -6.55 -16.22
CA ALA A 266 8.92 -7.04 -16.50
C ALA A 266 8.45 -7.99 -15.41
N ILE A 267 7.23 -7.79 -14.92
CA ILE A 267 6.58 -8.59 -13.89
C ILE A 267 5.13 -8.92 -14.27
N GLU A 268 4.54 -9.93 -13.65
CA GLU A 268 3.10 -10.18 -13.75
C GLU A 268 2.29 -9.10 -13.03
N ASP A 269 1.17 -8.69 -13.65
CA ASP A 269 0.19 -7.81 -13.02
C ASP A 269 -0.76 -8.63 -12.15
N LEU A 270 -0.33 -8.90 -10.92
CA LEU A 270 -1.11 -9.65 -9.92
C LEU A 270 -2.07 -8.75 -9.13
N ASP A 271 -2.60 -7.69 -9.71
CA ASP A 271 -3.62 -6.85 -9.08
C ASP A 271 -4.96 -7.59 -9.03
N PHE A 272 -5.12 -8.41 -7.99
CA PHE A 272 -6.36 -9.16 -7.69
C PHE A 272 -7.47 -8.25 -7.13
N THR A 273 -7.56 -6.99 -7.55
CA THR A 273 -8.65 -6.10 -7.16
C THR A 273 -9.96 -6.43 -7.85
N ASP A 274 -9.93 -7.14 -8.98
CA ASP A 274 -11.14 -7.64 -9.63
C ASP A 274 -11.65 -8.91 -8.94
N SER A 275 -12.80 -8.78 -8.29
CA SER A 275 -13.50 -9.87 -7.61
C SER A 275 -13.80 -11.09 -8.50
N ARG A 276 -13.91 -10.89 -9.81
CA ARG A 276 -14.12 -11.96 -10.80
C ARG A 276 -12.94 -12.94 -10.89
N SER A 277 -11.70 -12.43 -10.80
CA SER A 277 -10.52 -13.29 -10.78
C SER A 277 -10.45 -14.18 -9.52
N ARG A 278 -11.02 -13.72 -8.40
CA ARG A 278 -11.07 -14.51 -7.16
C ARG A 278 -12.01 -15.71 -7.24
N GLU A 279 -13.09 -15.61 -7.99
CA GLU A 279 -14.08 -16.69 -8.13
C GLU A 279 -13.60 -17.77 -9.11
N GLU A 280 -12.96 -17.39 -10.22
CA GLU A 280 -12.39 -18.34 -11.19
C GLU A 280 -11.20 -19.13 -10.63
N PHE A 281 -10.38 -18.55 -9.74
CA PHE A 281 -9.28 -19.24 -9.06
C PHE A 281 -9.71 -19.99 -7.78
N GLY A 282 -11.00 -20.06 -7.50
CA GLY A 282 -11.58 -20.60 -6.25
C GLY A 282 -11.25 -22.05 -5.92
N ARG A 283 -10.78 -22.85 -6.86
CA ARG A 283 -10.43 -24.28 -6.66
C ARG A 283 -8.96 -24.54 -6.32
N ASN A 284 -8.06 -23.57 -6.47
CA ASN A 284 -6.64 -23.80 -6.24
C ASN A 284 -6.20 -23.32 -4.85
N THR A 285 -6.24 -24.25 -3.87
CA THR A 285 -5.84 -23.98 -2.47
C THR A 285 -4.38 -23.57 -2.32
N SER A 286 -3.51 -24.02 -3.23
CA SER A 286 -2.09 -23.65 -3.26
C SER A 286 -1.91 -22.17 -3.62
N LEU A 287 -2.61 -21.69 -4.65
CA LEU A 287 -2.58 -20.29 -5.05
C LEU A 287 -3.13 -19.36 -3.95
N ARG A 288 -4.24 -19.76 -3.27
CA ARG A 288 -4.78 -19.03 -2.12
C ARG A 288 -3.77 -18.91 -0.97
N ARG A 289 -3.00 -19.98 -0.71
CA ARG A 289 -1.98 -19.99 0.34
C ARG A 289 -0.82 -19.06 -0.03
N ILE A 290 -0.39 -19.03 -1.28
CA ILE A 290 0.62 -18.11 -1.80
C ILE A 290 0.13 -16.67 -1.68
N VAL A 291 -1.04 -16.35 -2.19
CA VAL A 291 -1.63 -14.99 -2.16
C VAL A 291 -1.88 -14.49 -0.73
N SER A 292 -2.25 -15.37 0.20
CA SER A 292 -2.49 -14.96 1.60
C SER A 292 -1.21 -14.75 2.42
N ARG A 293 -0.11 -15.43 2.08
CA ARG A 293 1.17 -15.33 2.78
C ARG A 293 2.15 -14.37 2.11
N PHE A 294 2.08 -14.24 0.80
CA PHE A 294 2.98 -13.43 0.01
C PHE A 294 2.42 -12.01 -0.14
N PRO A 295 3.12 -10.98 0.33
CA PRO A 295 2.66 -9.60 0.25
C PRO A 295 2.91 -9.01 -1.15
N THR A 296 2.23 -9.55 -2.19
CA THR A 296 2.43 -9.19 -3.61
C THR A 296 2.30 -7.69 -3.85
N ALA A 297 1.26 -7.05 -3.33
CA ALA A 297 1.05 -5.61 -3.46
C ALA A 297 2.21 -4.81 -2.84
N ARG A 298 2.68 -5.20 -1.65
CA ARG A 298 3.80 -4.53 -0.98
C ARG A 298 5.12 -4.74 -1.72
N LEU A 299 5.38 -5.96 -2.21
CA LEU A 299 6.58 -6.25 -3.01
C LEU A 299 6.57 -5.42 -4.29
N ARG A 300 5.43 -5.38 -4.99
CA ARG A 300 5.26 -4.60 -6.21
C ARG A 300 5.47 -3.11 -5.96
N ALA A 301 4.78 -2.52 -4.98
CA ALA A 301 4.95 -1.10 -4.63
C ALA A 301 6.41 -0.77 -4.31
N ARG A 302 7.08 -1.65 -3.58
CA ARG A 302 8.50 -1.49 -3.26
C ARG A 302 9.40 -1.61 -4.48
N LEU A 303 9.15 -2.59 -5.35
CA LEU A 303 9.89 -2.73 -6.61
C LEU A 303 9.75 -1.46 -7.45
N VAL A 304 8.52 -0.95 -7.63
CA VAL A 304 8.27 0.29 -8.39
C VAL A 304 9.03 1.47 -7.80
N SER A 305 8.97 1.64 -6.46
CA SER A 305 9.68 2.74 -5.78
C SER A 305 11.20 2.63 -5.94
N MET A 306 11.78 1.46 -5.71
CA MET A 306 13.22 1.23 -5.82
C MET A 306 13.72 1.30 -7.25
N ALA A 307 12.94 0.81 -8.21
CA ALA A 307 13.26 0.87 -9.65
C ALA A 307 13.26 2.31 -10.15
N ALA A 308 12.26 3.12 -9.77
CA ALA A 308 12.19 4.53 -10.10
C ALA A 308 13.42 5.31 -9.60
N GLU A 309 13.95 4.97 -8.41
CA GLU A 309 15.18 5.57 -7.88
C GLU A 309 16.42 5.28 -8.73
N GLN A 310 16.42 4.15 -9.43
CA GLN A 310 17.53 3.69 -10.23
C GLN A 310 17.36 3.95 -11.73
N GLY A 311 16.28 4.65 -12.12
CA GLY A 311 15.96 4.93 -13.52
C GLY A 311 15.57 3.68 -14.31
N VAL A 312 15.04 2.66 -13.63
CA VAL A 312 14.53 1.42 -14.20
C VAL A 312 13.01 1.44 -14.21
N ALA A 313 12.39 1.20 -15.35
CA ALA A 313 10.95 1.10 -15.49
C ALA A 313 10.45 -0.29 -15.03
N VAL A 314 9.25 -0.35 -14.48
CA VAL A 314 8.57 -1.62 -14.19
C VAL A 314 7.42 -1.79 -15.17
N VAL A 315 7.47 -2.86 -15.95
CA VAL A 315 6.45 -3.23 -16.94
C VAL A 315 5.62 -4.36 -16.38
N ALA A 316 4.34 -4.11 -16.11
CA ALA A 316 3.40 -5.12 -15.67
C ALA A 316 2.70 -5.76 -16.87
N VAL A 317 2.60 -7.08 -16.89
CA VAL A 317 1.95 -7.85 -17.95
C VAL A 317 0.83 -8.70 -17.40
N ASP A 318 -0.15 -9.03 -18.25
CA ASP A 318 -1.22 -9.96 -17.92
C ASP A 318 -0.64 -11.33 -17.51
N PRO A 319 -0.98 -11.88 -16.33
CA PRO A 319 -0.47 -13.16 -15.85
C PRO A 319 -1.07 -14.38 -16.57
N ALA A 320 -2.10 -14.20 -17.41
CA ALA A 320 -2.79 -15.30 -18.03
C ALA A 320 -1.84 -16.22 -18.82
N TYR A 321 -1.78 -17.48 -18.44
CA TYR A 321 -1.02 -18.55 -19.07
C TYR A 321 0.51 -18.40 -19.09
N THR A 322 1.12 -17.40 -18.48
CA THR A 322 2.58 -17.19 -18.46
C THR A 322 3.33 -18.42 -17.94
N SER A 323 2.92 -18.95 -16.80
CA SER A 323 3.52 -20.16 -16.20
C SER A 323 3.29 -21.42 -17.05
N ARG A 324 2.05 -21.61 -17.55
CA ARG A 324 1.69 -22.80 -18.36
C ARG A 324 2.43 -22.82 -19.69
N TRP A 325 2.34 -21.74 -20.45
CA TRP A 325 2.98 -21.65 -21.77
C TRP A 325 4.49 -21.48 -21.65
N GLY A 326 4.98 -20.84 -20.58
CA GLY A 326 6.39 -20.82 -20.25
C GLY A 326 6.95 -22.22 -20.13
N ALA A 327 6.37 -23.05 -19.25
CA ALA A 327 6.79 -24.44 -19.07
C ALA A 327 6.69 -25.25 -20.37
N GLN A 328 5.58 -25.13 -21.10
CA GLN A 328 5.31 -25.90 -22.31
C GLN A 328 6.27 -25.56 -23.46
N HIS A 329 6.59 -24.27 -23.68
CA HIS A 329 7.29 -23.82 -24.87
C HIS A 329 8.76 -23.47 -24.64
N TRP A 330 9.16 -23.20 -23.39
CA TRP A 330 10.48 -22.63 -23.10
C TRP A 330 11.31 -23.50 -22.14
N GLN A 331 10.72 -24.32 -21.27
CA GLN A 331 11.49 -25.07 -20.29
C GLN A 331 12.49 -26.04 -20.94
N ARG A 332 12.00 -26.95 -21.78
CA ARG A 332 12.87 -27.94 -22.48
C ARG A 332 13.84 -27.29 -23.47
N PRO A 333 13.39 -26.37 -24.34
CA PRO A 333 14.30 -25.76 -25.33
C PRO A 333 15.44 -24.93 -24.73
N LEU A 334 15.28 -24.44 -23.49
CA LEU A 334 16.31 -23.64 -22.82
C LEU A 334 17.20 -24.49 -21.90
N ALA A 335 16.84 -25.74 -21.65
CA ALA A 335 17.70 -26.66 -20.91
C ALA A 335 18.90 -27.09 -21.79
N THR A 336 20.07 -27.11 -21.18
CA THR A 336 21.30 -27.61 -21.78
C THR A 336 21.91 -28.73 -20.91
N PRO A 337 22.89 -29.50 -21.35
CA PRO A 337 23.54 -30.49 -20.49
C PRO A 337 24.12 -29.90 -19.18
N THR A 338 24.51 -28.62 -19.22
CA THR A 338 25.10 -27.90 -18.09
C THR A 338 24.11 -27.00 -17.36
N ARG A 339 22.88 -26.82 -17.88
CA ARG A 339 21.89 -25.91 -17.30
C ARG A 339 20.52 -26.58 -17.20
N THR A 340 20.04 -26.73 -15.99
CA THR A 340 18.66 -27.12 -15.71
C THR A 340 17.77 -25.89 -15.69
N THR A 341 16.85 -25.79 -16.65
CA THR A 341 15.84 -24.72 -16.70
C THR A 341 14.60 -25.18 -15.95
N THR A 342 14.21 -24.42 -14.93
CA THR A 342 12.99 -24.69 -14.18
C THR A 342 11.75 -24.08 -14.83
N ARG A 343 10.57 -24.50 -14.37
CA ARG A 343 9.31 -23.90 -14.84
C ARG A 343 9.23 -22.40 -14.54
N HIS A 344 9.87 -21.94 -13.46
CA HIS A 344 9.89 -20.53 -13.06
C HIS A 344 10.81 -19.70 -13.98
N ASP A 345 11.94 -20.26 -14.36
CA ASP A 345 12.84 -19.62 -15.34
C ASP A 345 12.14 -19.49 -16.70
N ALA A 346 11.41 -20.53 -17.10
CA ALA A 346 10.62 -20.52 -18.33
C ALA A 346 9.41 -19.56 -18.28
N ALA A 347 8.78 -19.41 -17.11
CA ALA A 347 7.73 -18.42 -16.89
C ALA A 347 8.29 -17.00 -17.02
N ALA A 348 9.47 -16.73 -16.47
CA ALA A 348 10.14 -15.44 -16.64
C ALA A 348 10.33 -15.11 -18.13
N VAL A 349 10.73 -16.06 -18.96
CA VAL A 349 10.85 -15.85 -20.42
C VAL A 349 9.48 -15.51 -21.04
N ALA A 350 8.41 -16.21 -20.65
CA ALA A 350 7.06 -15.92 -21.14
C ALA A 350 6.61 -14.48 -20.76
N ILE A 351 6.88 -14.06 -19.52
CA ILE A 351 6.60 -12.71 -19.01
C ILE A 351 7.36 -11.67 -19.84
N GLY A 352 8.66 -11.88 -20.06
CA GLY A 352 9.50 -10.96 -20.83
C GLY A 352 9.07 -10.83 -22.28
N ARG A 353 8.72 -11.94 -22.94
CA ARG A 353 8.20 -11.91 -24.30
C ARG A 353 6.91 -11.12 -24.41
N ARG A 354 6.00 -11.29 -23.45
CA ARG A 354 4.77 -10.51 -23.40
C ARG A 354 5.04 -9.01 -23.18
N ALA A 355 5.96 -8.68 -22.30
CA ALA A 355 6.37 -7.28 -22.09
C ALA A 355 6.94 -6.59 -23.33
N LEU A 356 7.61 -7.37 -24.17
CA LEU A 356 8.18 -6.92 -25.43
C LEU A 356 7.19 -7.01 -26.62
N GLY A 357 5.94 -7.42 -26.38
CA GLY A 357 4.92 -7.57 -27.43
C GLY A 357 5.10 -8.81 -28.32
N HIS A 358 5.94 -9.77 -27.93
CA HIS A 358 6.15 -11.00 -28.67
C HIS A 358 5.21 -12.10 -28.24
N PRO A 359 4.83 -13.04 -29.15
CA PRO A 359 4.06 -14.22 -28.79
C PRO A 359 4.80 -15.06 -27.76
N ILE A 360 4.08 -15.54 -26.73
CA ILE A 360 4.68 -16.43 -25.73
C ILE A 360 4.97 -17.79 -26.32
N ARG A 361 4.07 -18.30 -27.19
CA ARG A 361 4.24 -19.61 -27.86
C ARG A 361 5.31 -19.53 -28.94
N ARG A 362 6.09 -20.60 -29.07
CA ARG A 362 7.04 -20.73 -30.17
C ARG A 362 6.27 -20.99 -31.47
N ARG A 363 6.81 -20.51 -32.59
CA ARG A 363 6.20 -20.65 -33.95
C ARG A 363 6.01 -22.08 -34.43
N THR A 364 6.60 -23.08 -33.77
CA THR A 364 6.43 -24.51 -34.10
C THR A 364 5.05 -25.06 -33.76
N ALA A 365 4.23 -24.33 -33.04
CA ALA A 365 2.83 -24.67 -32.79
C ALA A 365 1.93 -23.82 -33.72
N PRO A 366 0.84 -24.37 -34.28
CA PRO A 366 -0.08 -23.60 -35.08
C PRO A 366 -0.56 -22.39 -34.32
N PRO A 367 -0.72 -21.23 -34.98
CA PRO A 367 -1.12 -20.01 -34.28
C PRO A 367 -2.49 -20.24 -33.61
N PRO A 368 -2.65 -19.85 -32.35
CA PRO A 368 -3.95 -19.93 -31.70
C PRO A 368 -4.93 -19.00 -32.42
N HIS A 369 -6.12 -19.44 -32.62
CA HIS A 369 -7.21 -18.63 -33.19
C HIS A 369 -7.66 -17.50 -32.26
N ASP A 370 -7.11 -17.40 -31.06
CA ASP A 370 -7.52 -16.47 -30.01
C ASP A 370 -6.61 -15.22 -30.00
N ARG A 371 -7.20 -14.07 -30.34
CA ARG A 371 -6.54 -12.75 -30.33
C ARG A 371 -6.14 -12.26 -28.93
N ARG A 372 -6.46 -13.01 -27.87
CA ARG A 372 -6.21 -12.62 -26.48
C ARG A 372 -4.74 -12.60 -26.07
N ASP A 373 -3.84 -13.21 -26.86
CA ASP A 373 -2.40 -13.23 -26.59
C ASP A 373 -1.69 -11.88 -26.79
N ARG A 374 -2.39 -10.87 -27.31
CA ARG A 374 -1.87 -9.51 -27.50
C ARG A 374 -2.26 -8.54 -26.40
N ALA A 375 -3.04 -8.98 -25.43
CA ALA A 375 -3.58 -8.10 -24.42
C ALA A 375 -2.57 -7.78 -23.32
N GLY A 376 -2.38 -6.51 -23.09
CA GLY A 376 -2.19 -5.93 -21.79
C GLY A 376 -0.81 -6.02 -21.17
N HIS A 377 0.13 -5.24 -21.65
CA HIS A 377 1.23 -4.79 -20.79
C HIS A 377 1.08 -3.28 -20.51
N ARG A 378 1.45 -2.89 -19.30
CA ARG A 378 1.47 -1.49 -18.90
C ARG A 378 2.76 -1.19 -18.14
N THR A 379 3.27 0.01 -18.30
CA THR A 379 4.36 0.48 -17.46
C THR A 379 3.78 0.88 -16.11
N VAL A 380 4.30 0.28 -15.04
CA VAL A 380 3.92 0.62 -13.67
C VAL A 380 5.05 1.44 -13.07
N GLN A 381 4.89 2.74 -13.10
CA GLN A 381 5.70 3.66 -12.30
C GLN A 381 4.83 4.17 -11.16
N ALA A 382 5.44 4.71 -10.09
CA ALA A 382 4.69 5.34 -9.02
C ALA A 382 3.65 6.26 -9.64
N ALA A 383 2.37 5.92 -9.46
CA ALA A 383 1.29 6.66 -10.08
C ALA A 383 1.37 8.12 -9.64
N PRO A 384 1.23 9.09 -10.54
CA PRO A 384 0.78 10.40 -10.12
C PRO A 384 -0.60 10.21 -9.49
N GLU A 385 -0.76 10.71 -8.28
CA GLU A 385 -2.07 10.80 -7.64
C GLU A 385 -3.00 11.61 -8.53
N ALA A 386 -4.27 11.24 -8.48
CA ALA A 386 -5.38 11.82 -9.18
C ALA A 386 -5.47 11.50 -10.68
N ARG A 387 -6.10 10.38 -10.97
CA ARG A 387 -7.01 10.38 -12.11
C ARG A 387 -8.11 11.38 -11.79
N GLU A 388 -8.04 12.56 -12.37
CA GLU A 388 -9.26 13.30 -12.67
C GLU A 388 -10.20 12.33 -13.39
N ARG A 389 -11.37 12.13 -12.84
CA ARG A 389 -12.43 11.35 -13.49
C ARG A 389 -12.78 12.10 -14.76
N GLU A 390 -12.24 11.67 -15.89
CA GLU A 390 -12.85 11.99 -17.16
C GLU A 390 -14.31 11.56 -17.07
N GLY A 391 -15.21 12.53 -17.18
CA GLY A 391 -16.64 12.32 -17.27
C GLY A 391 -16.95 11.39 -18.45
N PRO A 392 -18.09 10.69 -18.42
CA PRO A 392 -18.42 9.73 -19.46
C PRO A 392 -18.47 10.45 -20.81
N ARG A 393 -17.64 9.99 -21.75
CA ARG A 393 -17.72 10.43 -23.16
C ARG A 393 -19.13 10.18 -23.67
N PRO A 394 -19.77 11.17 -24.31
CA PRO A 394 -21.10 10.97 -24.89
C PRO A 394 -21.02 9.91 -26.00
N ARG A 395 -21.78 8.85 -25.84
CA ARG A 395 -22.07 7.92 -26.95
C ARG A 395 -22.88 8.67 -27.99
N SER A 396 -22.34 8.78 -29.20
CA SER A 396 -23.07 9.17 -30.36
C SER A 396 -24.17 8.15 -30.65
N SER A 397 -25.38 8.45 -30.35
CA SER A 397 -26.55 7.78 -30.90
C SER A 397 -27.40 8.82 -31.61
N GLY A 398 -27.64 8.58 -32.90
CA GLY A 398 -28.48 9.39 -33.76
C GLY A 398 -29.94 9.43 -33.32
N PRO A 399 -30.76 10.23 -33.98
CA PRO A 399 -31.94 10.86 -33.38
C PRO A 399 -33.17 9.96 -33.33
N ARG A 400 -33.86 9.93 -32.19
CA ARG A 400 -35.31 9.66 -32.15
C ARG A 400 -35.99 10.70 -31.29
N THR A 401 -36.73 11.55 -31.98
CA THR A 401 -37.71 12.51 -31.51
C THR A 401 -38.73 11.89 -30.59
N ARG A 402 -38.97 12.52 -29.43
CA ARG A 402 -40.30 12.85 -28.94
C ARG A 402 -40.23 13.86 -27.79
N SER A 403 -40.93 14.94 -28.02
CA SER A 403 -41.22 16.08 -27.17
C SER A 403 -41.93 15.71 -25.87
N VAL A 404 -41.68 16.47 -24.81
CA VAL A 404 -42.62 17.33 -24.07
C VAL A 404 -41.86 17.93 -22.83
N SER A 405 -41.90 19.26 -22.77
CA SER A 405 -41.48 20.13 -21.65
C SER A 405 -42.65 20.25 -20.64
N PRO A 406 -42.60 21.18 -19.64
CA PRO A 406 -41.55 21.61 -18.73
C PRO A 406 -42.02 21.58 -17.24
N ASP A 407 -41.20 21.83 -16.26
CA ASP A 407 -41.28 22.98 -15.38
C ASP A 407 -40.65 22.76 -13.98
N ARG A 408 -39.94 23.77 -13.57
CA ARG A 408 -39.73 24.32 -12.22
C ARG A 408 -38.88 23.60 -11.17
N GLY A 409 -37.87 24.36 -10.74
CA GLY A 409 -37.65 24.57 -9.33
C GLY A 409 -36.19 24.50 -8.83
N ALA A 410 -35.49 25.61 -8.95
CA ALA A 410 -34.22 25.83 -8.24
C ALA A 410 -34.46 25.87 -6.74
N LYS A 411 -33.59 25.17 -5.98
CA LYS A 411 -33.13 25.63 -4.64
C LYS A 411 -31.73 25.11 -4.37
N ALA A 412 -30.81 26.05 -4.22
CA ALA A 412 -29.49 25.88 -3.68
C ALA A 412 -29.60 25.34 -2.24
N GLY A 413 -28.79 24.35 -1.93
CA GLY A 413 -28.61 23.83 -0.60
C GLY A 413 -27.16 23.39 -0.47
N ASP A 414 -26.37 24.21 0.22
CA ASP A 414 -25.03 23.90 0.71
C ASP A 414 -25.00 22.52 1.34
N GLN A 415 -24.27 21.60 0.74
CA GLN A 415 -23.85 20.37 1.41
C GLN A 415 -22.33 20.33 1.47
N CYS A 416 -21.83 20.69 2.64
CA CYS A 416 -20.48 20.37 3.08
C CYS A 416 -20.24 18.86 2.97
N VAL A 417 -19.58 18.44 1.90
CA VAL A 417 -19.17 17.06 1.69
C VAL A 417 -17.89 16.86 2.50
N GLN A 418 -18.03 16.21 3.64
CA GLN A 418 -16.87 15.64 4.35
C GLN A 418 -16.29 14.53 3.49
N HIS A 419 -15.18 14.82 2.83
CA HIS A 419 -14.35 13.82 2.20
C HIS A 419 -13.74 12.93 3.28
N HIS A 420 -14.26 11.72 3.43
CA HIS A 420 -13.52 10.62 4.02
C HIS A 420 -12.53 10.12 2.95
N SER A 421 -11.41 10.78 2.85
CA SER A 421 -10.25 10.25 2.13
C SER A 421 -9.64 9.11 2.96
N GLY A 422 -10.11 7.91 2.69
CA GLY A 422 -9.42 6.68 3.06
C GLY A 422 -8.19 6.50 2.18
N HIS A 423 -7.22 7.40 2.29
CA HIS A 423 -5.91 7.20 1.71
C HIS A 423 -5.11 6.30 2.64
N ALA A 424 -4.99 5.04 2.24
CA ALA A 424 -3.83 4.24 2.60
C ALA A 424 -2.63 4.88 1.88
N ALA A 425 -2.07 5.93 2.45
CA ALA A 425 -0.75 6.41 2.09
C ALA A 425 0.21 5.25 2.35
N GLU A 426 0.66 4.59 1.30
CA GLU A 426 1.79 3.68 1.35
C GLU A 426 3.02 4.51 1.70
N HIS A 427 3.24 4.67 3.01
CA HIS A 427 4.47 5.21 3.51
C HIS A 427 5.59 4.25 3.15
N ALA A 428 6.37 4.58 2.14
CA ALA A 428 7.71 4.08 2.00
C ALA A 428 8.50 4.62 3.20
N SER A 429 8.36 3.96 4.35
CA SER A 429 9.11 4.28 5.56
C SER A 429 10.53 3.78 5.37
N TRP A 430 11.38 4.66 4.92
CA TRP A 430 12.81 4.48 4.96
C TRP A 430 13.23 4.60 6.42
N TRP A 431 13.73 3.52 6.99
CA TRP A 431 14.30 3.52 8.33
C TRP A 431 15.63 4.28 8.26
N LEU A 432 15.60 5.52 8.68
CA LEU A 432 16.79 6.30 8.94
C LEU A 432 17.15 6.07 10.39
N ASP A 433 18.25 5.38 10.63
CA ASP A 433 18.84 5.32 11.97
C ASP A 433 19.41 6.70 12.27
N ALA A 434 18.67 7.51 13.01
CA ALA A 434 19.24 8.68 13.64
C ALA A 434 20.21 8.19 14.75
N LEU A 435 21.32 8.88 14.92
CA LEU A 435 22.23 8.64 16.05
C LEU A 435 21.43 8.70 17.36
N PRO A 436 21.73 7.84 18.34
CA PRO A 436 20.99 7.77 19.58
C PRO A 436 21.08 9.09 20.33
N LEU A 437 19.93 9.61 20.73
CA LEU A 437 19.86 10.62 21.77
C LEU A 437 20.31 9.96 23.07
N GLY A 438 21.48 10.33 23.58
CA GLY A 438 22.03 9.77 24.81
C GLY A 438 21.11 9.98 26.00
N PRO A 439 21.14 9.09 27.02
CA PRO A 439 20.42 9.35 28.26
C PRO A 439 21.09 10.52 28.99
N GLN A 440 20.36 11.59 29.21
CA GLN A 440 20.71 12.53 30.28
C GLN A 440 20.23 11.92 31.59
N GLU A 441 21.16 11.70 32.49
CA GLU A 441 20.89 11.37 33.89
C GLU A 441 20.10 12.51 34.50
N TYR A 442 18.85 12.23 34.88
CA TYR A 442 18.10 13.09 35.77
C TYR A 442 18.55 12.76 37.18
N GLY A 443 19.38 13.68 37.77
CA GLY A 443 19.55 13.81 39.22
C GLY A 443 18.29 14.42 39.86
#